data_6b82b9aff00237d9d7c50de7acd22131
#
_entry.id   6b82b9aff00237d9d7c50de7acd22131
#
_cell.length_a   1.000
_cell.length_b   1.000
_cell.length_c   1.000
_cell.angle_alpha   90.00
_cell.angle_beta   90.00
_cell.angle_gamma   90.00
#
_symmetry.space_group_name_H-M   'P 1'
#
loop_
_entity.id
_entity.type
_entity.pdbx_description
1 polymer ?
#
loop_
_entity_poly.entity_id
_entity_poly.type
_entity_poly.pdbx_seq_one_letter_code
_entity_poly.pdbx_strand_id
1 'polypeptide(L)'
;CCLLIDEAAVTIVAGNIRRSAGMRQFAADDSAASSAKDNLWQQDEDGNWRIDPERDALRMANHTRVYHSRPSKEVVLAAVTKQFHSGEGAIQFAPEAIARSNADLLSTPELRSEFIEIYCDQGKEEAGRWLSTNHGPIAPAELEHRLSRYGLNPCGEILGADFHCNLAEIHLNQIDPSDEEGQADAFRAAALSVACLLNHRFEVERYRQSREWDPIVGVSFTGLFDFFVHAFGSDWLRWWEAGRPDTDEGRAFKAKEADYLSRWKQVVNETVWDYCDRHGLRRPNRCTTVQPAGTKSLLTGAAPGWHPPKAQRFIRRITFRKNDPVAMAC
;
A
#
# COMPACT_ATOMS: atom_id res chain seq x y z
N CYS A 1 12.11 -11.59 -18.97
CA CYS A 1 11.31 -10.33 -18.88
C CYS A 1 11.66 -9.55 -17.62
N CYS A 2 11.56 -10.15 -16.39
CA CYS A 2 11.82 -9.42 -15.13
C CYS A 2 13.20 -8.73 -15.14
N LEU A 3 14.26 -9.47 -15.46
CA LEU A 3 15.62 -8.93 -15.48
C LEU A 3 15.78 -7.74 -16.43
N LEU A 4 15.23 -7.81 -17.64
CA LEU A 4 15.32 -6.72 -18.63
C LEU A 4 14.64 -5.43 -18.15
N ILE A 5 13.47 -5.56 -17.51
CA ILE A 5 12.73 -4.39 -17.01
C ILE A 5 13.43 -3.81 -15.78
N ASP A 6 13.98 -4.65 -14.92
CA ASP A 6 14.69 -4.22 -13.73
C ASP A 6 16.05 -3.62 -14.09
N GLU A 7 16.74 -4.13 -15.11
CA GLU A 7 17.95 -3.52 -15.66
C GLU A 7 17.69 -2.12 -16.22
N ALA A 8 16.60 -1.93 -16.97
CA ALA A 8 16.17 -0.61 -17.40
C ALA A 8 15.88 0.32 -16.21
N ALA A 9 15.31 -0.19 -15.13
CA ALA A 9 15.02 0.57 -13.91
C ALA A 9 16.29 0.99 -13.15
N VAL A 10 17.39 0.26 -13.25
CA VAL A 10 18.70 0.64 -12.64
C VAL A 10 19.19 1.97 -13.16
N THR A 11 18.90 2.33 -14.41
CA THR A 11 19.33 3.58 -15.02
C THR A 11 18.61 4.81 -14.47
N ILE A 12 17.47 4.62 -13.82
CA ILE A 12 16.64 5.72 -13.29
C ILE A 12 17.11 6.08 -11.89
N VAL A 13 17.94 7.11 -11.80
CA VAL A 13 18.41 7.68 -10.54
C VAL A 13 17.98 9.14 -10.46
N ALA A 14 16.91 9.41 -9.71
CA ALA A 14 16.43 10.77 -9.50
C ALA A 14 17.33 11.51 -8.49
N GLY A 15 18.11 12.49 -8.97
CA GLY A 15 18.92 13.37 -8.13
C GLY A 15 20.00 12.66 -7.29
N ASN A 16 20.47 11.50 -7.69
CA ASN A 16 21.38 10.62 -6.94
C ASN A 16 20.87 10.15 -5.56
N ILE A 17 19.62 10.45 -5.21
CA ILE A 17 19.05 10.18 -3.89
C ILE A 17 17.99 9.10 -3.96
N ARG A 18 17.10 9.16 -4.96
CA ARG A 18 15.98 8.23 -5.10
C ARG A 18 16.21 7.29 -6.28
N ARG A 19 16.23 5.99 -5.98
CA ARG A 19 16.26 4.94 -7.00
C ARG A 19 14.85 4.67 -7.52
N SER A 20 14.75 4.14 -8.75
CA SER A 20 13.52 3.52 -9.23
C SER A 20 13.12 2.39 -8.30
N ALA A 21 11.82 2.18 -8.16
CA ALA A 21 11.26 1.03 -7.48
C ALA A 21 10.23 0.39 -8.39
N GLY A 22 10.19 -0.93 -8.44
CA GLY A 22 9.27 -1.70 -9.26
C GLY A 22 8.48 -2.73 -8.45
N MET A 23 7.30 -3.06 -8.95
CA MET A 23 6.52 -4.21 -8.52
C MET A 23 6.35 -5.13 -9.72
N ARG A 24 6.75 -6.39 -9.58
CA ARG A 24 6.52 -7.43 -10.60
C ARG A 24 5.44 -8.36 -10.09
N GLN A 25 4.28 -8.29 -10.73
CA GLN A 25 3.17 -9.19 -10.46
C GLN A 25 3.13 -10.24 -11.57
N PHE A 26 3.01 -11.49 -11.19
CA PHE A 26 2.96 -12.62 -12.11
C PHE A 26 2.01 -13.69 -11.59
N ALA A 27 1.50 -14.53 -12.50
CA ALA A 27 0.63 -15.63 -12.13
C ALA A 27 1.35 -16.59 -11.18
N ALA A 28 0.66 -17.06 -10.16
CA ALA A 28 1.26 -17.89 -9.10
C ALA A 28 1.87 -19.21 -9.61
N ASP A 29 1.41 -19.69 -10.77
CA ASP A 29 1.89 -20.87 -11.47
C ASP A 29 3.08 -20.60 -12.43
N ASP A 30 3.46 -19.32 -12.64
CA ASP A 30 4.68 -18.98 -13.38
C ASP A 30 5.92 -19.34 -12.54
N SER A 31 6.42 -20.56 -12.73
CA SER A 31 7.58 -21.08 -12.01
C SER A 31 8.87 -20.32 -12.29
N ALA A 32 9.05 -19.80 -13.52
CA ALA A 32 10.23 -19.04 -13.90
C ALA A 32 10.28 -17.67 -13.18
N ALA A 33 9.19 -16.92 -13.16
CA ALA A 33 9.09 -15.68 -12.42
C ALA A 33 9.17 -15.90 -10.91
N SER A 34 8.54 -16.98 -10.43
CA SER A 34 8.50 -17.35 -9.01
C SER A 34 9.87 -17.71 -8.43
N SER A 35 10.77 -18.24 -9.25
CA SER A 35 12.13 -18.66 -8.87
C SER A 35 13.22 -17.64 -9.28
N ALA A 36 12.86 -16.54 -9.96
CA ALA A 36 13.83 -15.61 -10.53
C ALA A 36 14.83 -15.04 -9.50
N LYS A 37 14.40 -14.89 -8.24
CA LYS A 37 15.24 -14.40 -7.14
C LYS A 37 15.79 -15.50 -6.24
N ASP A 38 15.61 -16.77 -6.57
CA ASP A 38 16.14 -17.86 -5.78
C ASP A 38 17.67 -17.84 -5.83
N ASN A 39 18.30 -18.02 -4.67
CA ASN A 39 19.76 -17.96 -4.51
C ASN A 39 20.40 -16.67 -5.10
N LEU A 40 19.69 -15.56 -5.04
CA LEU A 40 20.23 -14.26 -5.48
C LEU A 40 21.44 -13.83 -4.63
N TRP A 41 21.40 -14.13 -3.33
CA TRP A 41 22.51 -13.93 -2.41
C TRP A 41 23.28 -15.22 -2.23
N GLN A 42 24.59 -15.14 -2.41
CA GLN A 42 25.51 -16.29 -2.32
C GLN A 42 26.68 -15.94 -1.42
N GLN A 43 27.26 -16.94 -0.73
CA GLN A 43 28.52 -16.76 -0.02
C GLN A 43 29.69 -16.99 -0.98
N ASP A 44 30.67 -16.09 -0.93
CA ASP A 44 31.94 -16.28 -1.60
C ASP A 44 32.85 -17.24 -0.79
N GLU A 45 34.05 -17.54 -1.33
CA GLU A 45 35.02 -18.45 -0.72
C GLU A 45 35.48 -17.99 0.68
N ASP A 46 35.40 -16.70 0.96
CA ASP A 46 35.72 -16.10 2.25
C ASP A 46 34.54 -16.03 3.23
N GLY A 47 33.38 -16.56 2.82
CA GLY A 47 32.16 -16.57 3.62
C GLY A 47 31.36 -15.26 3.62
N ASN A 48 31.72 -14.26 2.79
CA ASN A 48 30.98 -13.02 2.68
C ASN A 48 29.78 -13.19 1.76
N TRP A 49 28.65 -12.62 2.17
CA TRP A 49 27.45 -12.62 1.35
C TRP A 49 27.57 -11.60 0.21
N ARG A 50 27.41 -12.09 -1.00
CA ARG A 50 27.41 -11.27 -2.22
C ARG A 50 26.19 -11.58 -3.06
N ILE A 51 25.72 -10.56 -3.79
CA ILE A 51 24.66 -10.73 -4.76
C ILE A 51 25.25 -11.27 -6.07
N ASP A 52 24.49 -12.14 -6.74
CA ASP A 52 24.83 -12.62 -8.09
C ASP A 52 24.90 -11.41 -9.05
N PRO A 53 26.08 -11.10 -9.62
CA PRO A 53 26.26 -9.90 -10.44
C PRO A 53 25.45 -9.93 -11.75
N GLU A 54 25.11 -11.12 -12.27
CA GLU A 54 24.32 -11.24 -13.49
C GLU A 54 22.82 -11.00 -13.22
N ARG A 55 22.40 -11.05 -11.96
CA ARG A 55 21.02 -10.87 -11.54
C ARG A 55 20.81 -9.73 -10.55
N ASP A 56 21.82 -8.89 -10.33
CA ASP A 56 21.78 -7.81 -9.34
C ASP A 56 20.60 -6.85 -9.56
N ALA A 57 20.22 -6.60 -10.81
CA ALA A 57 19.09 -5.73 -11.14
C ALA A 57 17.75 -6.23 -10.59
N LEU A 58 17.58 -7.54 -10.34
CA LEU A 58 16.33 -8.09 -9.79
C LEU A 58 15.97 -7.54 -8.39
N ARG A 59 16.95 -7.00 -7.66
CA ARG A 59 16.70 -6.32 -6.38
C ARG A 59 15.95 -4.99 -6.51
N MET A 60 15.83 -4.45 -7.73
CA MET A 60 15.15 -3.18 -7.99
C MET A 60 13.63 -3.28 -7.91
N ALA A 61 13.07 -4.48 -7.89
CA ALA A 61 11.63 -4.69 -7.82
C ALA A 61 11.24 -5.70 -6.74
N ASN A 62 10.06 -5.49 -6.16
CA ASN A 62 9.38 -6.50 -5.36
C ASN A 62 8.69 -7.50 -6.29
N HIS A 63 8.73 -8.78 -5.94
CA HIS A 63 8.09 -9.86 -6.68
C HIS A 63 6.84 -10.35 -5.94
N THR A 64 5.69 -10.37 -6.60
CA THR A 64 4.41 -10.76 -6.00
C THR A 64 3.71 -11.81 -6.85
N ARG A 65 3.39 -12.95 -6.24
CA ARG A 65 2.57 -14.01 -6.83
C ARG A 65 1.11 -13.65 -6.75
N VAL A 66 0.42 -13.66 -7.87
CA VAL A 66 -1.00 -13.32 -7.97
C VAL A 66 -1.81 -14.60 -8.13
N TYR A 67 -2.72 -14.84 -7.20
CA TYR A 67 -3.66 -15.95 -7.23
C TYR A 67 -5.02 -15.46 -7.71
N HIS A 68 -5.54 -16.05 -8.79
CA HIS A 68 -6.89 -15.81 -9.32
C HIS A 68 -7.93 -16.80 -8.80
N SER A 69 -7.49 -17.87 -8.17
CA SER A 69 -8.31 -18.84 -7.44
C SER A 69 -7.78 -19.01 -6.02
N ARG A 70 -8.59 -19.54 -5.11
CA ARG A 70 -8.15 -19.75 -3.72
C ARG A 70 -7.02 -20.77 -3.65
N PRO A 71 -5.82 -20.39 -3.21
CA PRO A 71 -4.74 -21.34 -2.99
C PRO A 71 -5.05 -22.23 -1.77
N SER A 72 -4.51 -23.45 -1.76
CA SER A 72 -4.60 -24.29 -0.57
C SER A 72 -3.75 -23.72 0.57
N LYS A 73 -4.06 -24.15 1.81
CA LYS A 73 -3.31 -23.73 3.00
C LYS A 73 -1.81 -24.09 2.87
N GLU A 74 -1.52 -25.24 2.31
CA GLU A 74 -0.15 -25.75 2.10
C GLU A 74 0.62 -24.85 1.14
N VAL A 75 0.00 -24.42 0.05
CA VAL A 75 0.58 -23.50 -0.94
C VAL A 75 0.87 -22.13 -0.30
N VAL A 76 -0.07 -21.60 0.48
CA VAL A 76 0.13 -20.34 1.20
C VAL A 76 1.25 -20.48 2.22
N LEU A 77 1.26 -21.56 3.00
CA LEU A 77 2.29 -21.80 4.01
C LEU A 77 3.69 -21.90 3.38
N ALA A 78 3.82 -22.61 2.28
CA ALA A 78 5.10 -22.71 1.55
C ALA A 78 5.57 -21.34 1.04
N ALA A 79 4.69 -20.53 0.47
CA ALA A 79 5.00 -19.18 0.01
C ALA A 79 5.41 -18.24 1.16
N VAL A 80 4.69 -18.26 2.27
CA VAL A 80 5.01 -17.47 3.46
C VAL A 80 6.33 -17.91 4.11
N THR A 81 6.57 -19.21 4.18
CA THR A 81 7.85 -19.75 4.70
C THR A 81 9.02 -19.30 3.84
N LYS A 82 8.88 -19.34 2.51
CA LYS A 82 9.90 -18.85 1.58
C LYS A 82 10.16 -17.37 1.79
N GLN A 83 9.10 -16.56 1.91
CA GLN A 83 9.19 -15.13 2.18
C GLN A 83 9.87 -14.84 3.53
N PHE A 84 9.55 -15.60 4.56
CA PHE A 84 10.16 -15.46 5.89
C PHE A 84 11.69 -15.63 5.85
N HIS A 85 12.18 -16.59 5.10
CA HIS A 85 13.62 -16.85 5.00
C HIS A 85 14.36 -15.93 4.02
N SER A 86 13.74 -15.58 2.90
CA SER A 86 14.37 -14.78 1.84
C SER A 86 14.07 -13.28 1.93
N GLY A 87 13.04 -12.87 2.66
CA GLY A 87 12.51 -11.51 2.65
C GLY A 87 11.79 -11.13 1.34
N GLU A 88 11.59 -12.10 0.44
CA GLU A 88 11.05 -11.88 -0.91
C GLU A 88 9.90 -12.85 -1.22
N GLY A 89 9.01 -12.46 -2.12
CA GLY A 89 7.96 -13.33 -2.61
C GLY A 89 6.59 -13.09 -1.95
N ALA A 90 6.12 -11.85 -1.98
CA ALA A 90 4.78 -11.50 -1.56
C ALA A 90 3.71 -12.28 -2.33
N ILE A 91 2.54 -12.41 -1.72
CA ILE A 91 1.36 -13.06 -2.29
C ILE A 91 0.20 -12.08 -2.35
N GLN A 92 -0.60 -12.16 -3.41
CA GLN A 92 -1.81 -11.39 -3.58
C GLN A 92 -2.94 -12.27 -4.09
N PHE A 93 -4.12 -12.07 -3.53
CA PHE A 93 -5.35 -12.71 -4.00
C PHE A 93 -6.14 -11.70 -4.83
N ALA A 94 -6.13 -11.86 -6.17
CA ALA A 94 -6.69 -10.89 -7.11
C ALA A 94 -8.19 -10.64 -6.90
N PRO A 95 -9.06 -11.64 -6.67
CA PRO A 95 -10.49 -11.39 -6.45
C PRO A 95 -10.77 -10.44 -5.27
N GLU A 96 -10.05 -10.59 -4.15
CA GLU A 96 -10.17 -9.69 -2.99
C GLU A 96 -9.67 -8.28 -3.35
N ALA A 97 -8.54 -8.18 -4.06
CA ALA A 97 -7.99 -6.89 -4.49
C ALA A 97 -8.96 -6.14 -5.42
N ILE A 98 -9.55 -6.85 -6.38
CA ILE A 98 -10.59 -6.31 -7.28
C ILE A 98 -11.82 -5.87 -6.49
N ALA A 99 -12.31 -6.70 -5.57
CA ALA A 99 -13.48 -6.36 -4.75
C ALA A 99 -13.25 -5.08 -3.93
N ARG A 100 -12.08 -4.95 -3.29
CA ARG A 100 -11.75 -3.75 -2.49
C ARG A 100 -11.50 -2.52 -3.33
N SER A 101 -10.96 -2.67 -4.53
CA SER A 101 -10.73 -1.53 -5.43
C SER A 101 -11.99 -1.03 -6.13
N ASN A 102 -13.08 -1.77 -6.07
CA ASN A 102 -14.41 -1.38 -6.55
C ASN A 102 -15.37 -1.06 -5.38
N ALA A 103 -14.88 -0.37 -4.36
CA ALA A 103 -15.65 -0.05 -3.15
C ALA A 103 -16.90 0.81 -3.40
N ASP A 104 -16.98 1.50 -4.55
CA ASP A 104 -18.16 2.22 -5.02
C ASP A 104 -19.33 1.28 -5.35
N LEU A 105 -19.05 0.11 -5.91
CA LEU A 105 -20.04 -0.90 -6.25
C LEU A 105 -20.16 -1.97 -5.17
N LEU A 106 -19.06 -2.37 -4.57
CA LEU A 106 -18.94 -3.43 -3.57
C LEU A 106 -18.75 -2.83 -2.16
N SER A 107 -19.72 -2.00 -1.76
CA SER A 107 -19.62 -1.17 -0.55
C SER A 107 -19.74 -1.98 0.77
N THR A 108 -20.38 -3.14 0.75
CA THR A 108 -20.58 -3.97 1.94
C THR A 108 -19.73 -5.24 1.94
N PRO A 109 -19.46 -5.85 3.11
CA PRO A 109 -18.78 -7.13 3.20
C PRO A 109 -19.49 -8.25 2.42
N GLU A 110 -20.83 -8.26 2.44
CA GLU A 110 -21.66 -9.26 1.80
C GLU A 110 -21.51 -9.21 0.27
N LEU A 111 -21.63 -8.02 -0.33
CA LEU A 111 -21.42 -7.82 -1.77
C LEU A 111 -20.01 -8.22 -2.21
N ARG A 112 -19.00 -7.93 -1.38
CA ARG A 112 -17.62 -8.36 -1.68
C ARG A 112 -17.46 -9.87 -1.63
N SER A 113 -18.06 -10.53 -0.61
CA SER A 113 -18.00 -11.99 -0.50
C SER A 113 -18.67 -12.66 -1.69
N GLU A 114 -19.86 -12.21 -2.07
CA GLU A 114 -20.60 -12.73 -3.23
C GLU A 114 -19.80 -12.56 -4.53
N PHE A 115 -19.25 -11.37 -4.77
CA PHE A 115 -18.38 -11.13 -5.93
C PHE A 115 -17.19 -12.09 -5.97
N ILE A 116 -16.51 -12.28 -4.82
CA ILE A 116 -15.33 -13.15 -4.72
C ILE A 116 -15.69 -14.62 -4.98
N GLU A 117 -16.83 -15.09 -4.46
CA GLU A 117 -17.33 -16.44 -4.70
C GLU A 117 -17.60 -16.66 -6.19
N ILE A 118 -18.35 -15.76 -6.83
CA ILE A 118 -18.62 -15.84 -8.27
C ILE A 118 -17.32 -15.82 -9.08
N TYR A 119 -16.38 -14.93 -8.73
CA TYR A 119 -15.11 -14.86 -9.42
C TYR A 119 -14.30 -16.17 -9.31
N CYS A 120 -14.27 -16.77 -8.13
CA CYS A 120 -13.51 -18.00 -7.89
C CYS A 120 -14.16 -19.22 -8.54
N ASP A 121 -15.49 -19.32 -8.53
CA ASP A 121 -16.21 -20.51 -8.95
C ASP A 121 -16.57 -20.48 -10.46
N GLN A 122 -16.81 -19.28 -11.01
CA GLN A 122 -17.34 -19.12 -12.36
C GLN A 122 -16.43 -18.27 -13.26
N GLY A 123 -15.38 -17.64 -12.68
CA GLY A 123 -14.37 -16.89 -13.42
C GLY A 123 -14.66 -15.39 -13.54
N LYS A 124 -13.65 -14.69 -14.10
CA LYS A 124 -13.61 -13.23 -14.24
C LYS A 124 -14.80 -12.68 -15.05
N GLU A 125 -15.14 -13.35 -16.14
CA GLU A 125 -16.20 -12.92 -17.05
C GLU A 125 -17.59 -12.96 -16.40
N GLU A 126 -17.85 -14.00 -15.60
CA GLU A 126 -19.14 -14.11 -14.89
C GLU A 126 -19.24 -13.08 -13.78
N ALA A 127 -18.16 -12.88 -13.01
CA ALA A 127 -18.09 -11.81 -12.03
C ALA A 127 -18.33 -10.42 -12.64
N GLY A 128 -17.82 -10.18 -13.86
CA GLY A 128 -18.09 -8.96 -14.61
C GLY A 128 -19.55 -8.82 -15.03
N ARG A 129 -20.18 -9.89 -15.50
CA ARG A 129 -21.62 -9.89 -15.82
C ARG A 129 -22.45 -9.61 -14.57
N TRP A 130 -22.11 -10.24 -13.46
CA TRP A 130 -22.77 -10.02 -12.19
C TRP A 130 -22.68 -8.55 -11.74
N LEU A 131 -21.50 -7.91 -11.83
CA LEU A 131 -21.35 -6.48 -11.55
C LEU A 131 -22.30 -5.63 -12.38
N SER A 132 -22.34 -5.85 -13.69
CA SER A 132 -23.18 -5.07 -14.61
C SER A 132 -24.68 -5.30 -14.40
N THR A 133 -25.06 -6.49 -13.95
CA THR A 133 -26.46 -6.82 -13.64
C THR A 133 -26.94 -6.15 -12.36
N ASN A 134 -26.10 -6.15 -11.31
CA ASN A 134 -26.50 -5.64 -10.00
C ASN A 134 -26.36 -4.11 -9.86
N HIS A 135 -25.50 -3.48 -10.64
CA HIS A 135 -25.19 -2.04 -10.52
C HIS A 135 -25.54 -1.21 -11.77
N GLY A 136 -26.20 -1.84 -12.75
CA GLY A 136 -26.56 -1.23 -14.02
C GLY A 136 -25.49 -1.40 -15.09
N PRO A 137 -25.78 -1.04 -16.35
CA PRO A 137 -24.89 -1.27 -17.46
C PRO A 137 -23.58 -0.49 -17.31
N ILE A 138 -22.46 -1.22 -17.29
CA ILE A 138 -21.10 -0.67 -17.29
C ILE A 138 -20.54 -0.81 -18.70
N ALA A 139 -19.93 0.25 -19.24
CA ALA A 139 -19.29 0.18 -20.56
C ALA A 139 -18.20 -0.91 -20.56
N PRO A 140 -18.08 -1.70 -21.66
CA PRO A 140 -17.16 -2.85 -21.69
C PRO A 140 -15.71 -2.50 -21.33
N ALA A 141 -15.20 -1.35 -21.79
CA ALA A 141 -13.84 -0.89 -21.46
C ALA A 141 -13.67 -0.50 -20.00
N GLU A 142 -14.68 0.14 -19.39
CA GLU A 142 -14.66 0.42 -17.94
C GLU A 142 -14.78 -0.87 -17.11
N LEU A 143 -15.60 -1.83 -17.56
CA LEU A 143 -15.73 -3.13 -16.88
C LEU A 143 -14.40 -3.89 -16.88
N GLU A 144 -13.72 -3.97 -18.02
CA GLU A 144 -12.39 -4.60 -18.09
C GLU A 144 -11.37 -3.88 -17.18
N HIS A 145 -11.38 -2.55 -17.19
CA HIS A 145 -10.55 -1.77 -16.26
C HIS A 145 -10.87 -2.09 -14.80
N ARG A 146 -12.15 -2.18 -14.42
CA ARG A 146 -12.59 -2.53 -13.06
C ARG A 146 -12.10 -3.90 -12.62
N LEU A 147 -12.17 -4.89 -13.51
CA LEU A 147 -11.70 -6.27 -13.28
C LEU A 147 -10.17 -6.41 -13.33
N SER A 148 -9.46 -5.37 -13.72
CA SER A 148 -7.99 -5.30 -13.74
C SER A 148 -7.39 -4.51 -12.57
N ARG A 149 -8.21 -3.97 -11.63
CA ARG A 149 -7.79 -3.14 -10.51
C ARG A 149 -7.12 -3.94 -9.37
N TYR A 150 -6.22 -4.84 -9.69
CA TYR A 150 -5.39 -5.56 -8.73
C TYR A 150 -3.90 -5.25 -8.86
N GLY A 151 -3.54 -4.29 -9.72
CA GLY A 151 -2.18 -3.77 -9.79
C GLY A 151 -1.76 -3.11 -8.49
N LEU A 152 -0.50 -3.32 -8.09
CA LEU A 152 0.10 -2.74 -6.89
C LEU A 152 1.17 -1.72 -7.26
N ASN A 153 1.29 -0.65 -6.46
CA ASN A 153 2.51 0.15 -6.47
C ASN A 153 3.64 -0.58 -5.72
N PRO A 154 4.92 -0.14 -5.84
CA PRO A 154 6.06 -0.85 -5.25
C PRO A 154 5.98 -1.09 -3.75
N CYS A 155 5.28 -0.23 -3.01
CA CYS A 155 5.11 -0.36 -1.57
C CYS A 155 3.88 -1.20 -1.17
N GLY A 156 3.01 -1.54 -2.13
CA GLY A 156 1.84 -2.38 -1.92
C GLY A 156 0.65 -1.72 -1.20
N GLU A 157 0.66 -0.40 -1.01
CA GLU A 157 -0.40 0.32 -0.30
C GLU A 157 -1.52 0.85 -1.20
N ILE A 158 -1.36 0.75 -2.53
CA ILE A 158 -2.37 1.19 -3.50
C ILE A 158 -2.72 0.07 -4.47
N LEU A 159 -4.01 -0.11 -4.70
CA LEU A 159 -4.58 -1.00 -5.70
C LEU A 159 -5.14 -0.19 -6.86
N GLY A 160 -4.96 -0.66 -8.10
CA GLY A 160 -5.53 -0.01 -9.28
C GLY A 160 -5.07 -0.65 -10.58
N ALA A 161 -5.50 -0.04 -11.69
CA ALA A 161 -5.03 -0.36 -13.03
C ALA A 161 -4.61 0.95 -13.71
N ASP A 162 -3.40 1.01 -14.27
CA ASP A 162 -2.85 2.20 -14.93
C ASP A 162 -3.00 3.50 -14.11
N PHE A 163 -2.72 3.44 -12.83
CA PHE A 163 -3.02 4.51 -11.88
C PHE A 163 -1.80 5.38 -11.55
N HIS A 164 -2.08 6.57 -11.04
CA HIS A 164 -1.11 7.48 -10.44
C HIS A 164 -1.26 7.49 -8.92
N CYS A 165 -0.12 7.43 -8.24
CA CYS A 165 -0.03 7.44 -6.78
C CYS A 165 0.08 8.90 -6.30
N ASN A 166 -1.03 9.48 -5.83
CA ASN A 166 -1.07 10.82 -5.25
C ASN A 166 -1.19 10.69 -3.74
N LEU A 167 -0.11 10.96 -3.02
CA LEU A 167 0.01 10.67 -1.60
C LEU A 167 0.33 11.92 -0.79
N ALA A 168 -0.30 12.04 0.37
CA ALA A 168 0.09 12.92 1.47
C ALA A 168 0.23 12.11 2.75
N GLU A 169 1.07 12.58 3.68
CA GLU A 169 1.32 11.88 4.94
C GLU A 169 1.31 12.86 6.11
N ILE A 170 0.57 12.51 7.15
CA ILE A 170 0.43 13.27 8.38
C ILE A 170 1.32 12.65 9.44
N HIS A 171 2.06 13.46 10.17
CA HIS A 171 2.92 13.03 11.28
C HIS A 171 2.15 13.12 12.60
N LEU A 172 1.48 12.02 12.98
CA LEU A 172 0.57 11.98 14.13
C LEU A 172 1.26 12.18 15.48
N ASN A 173 2.56 11.86 15.57
CA ASN A 173 3.35 12.12 16.77
C ASN A 173 3.53 13.63 17.07
N GLN A 174 3.15 14.51 16.16
CA GLN A 174 3.19 15.96 16.33
C GLN A 174 1.80 16.55 16.61
N ILE A 175 0.77 15.73 16.75
CA ILE A 175 -0.62 16.16 16.92
C ILE A 175 -1.08 15.75 18.31
N ASP A 176 -1.74 16.70 19.00
CA ASP A 176 -2.33 16.43 20.33
C ASP A 176 -3.59 15.56 20.16
N PRO A 177 -3.65 14.39 20.85
CA PRO A 177 -4.85 13.55 20.83
C PRO A 177 -6.12 14.22 21.40
N SER A 178 -5.98 15.24 22.22
CA SER A 178 -7.12 16.00 22.77
C SER A 178 -7.61 17.13 21.86
N ASP A 179 -6.84 17.52 20.84
CA ASP A 179 -7.19 18.58 19.90
C ASP A 179 -7.87 18.01 18.64
N GLU A 180 -9.17 17.76 18.72
CA GLU A 180 -9.94 17.20 17.60
C GLU A 180 -9.97 18.12 16.39
N GLU A 181 -10.02 19.45 16.58
CA GLU A 181 -10.03 20.42 15.48
C GLU A 181 -8.68 20.45 14.76
N GLY A 182 -7.57 20.49 15.51
CA GLY A 182 -6.22 20.42 14.93
C GLY A 182 -5.98 19.11 14.17
N GLN A 183 -6.52 17.98 14.65
CA GLN A 183 -6.51 16.72 13.91
C GLN A 183 -7.28 16.87 12.59
N ALA A 184 -8.51 17.37 12.64
CA ALA A 184 -9.34 17.54 11.46
C ALA A 184 -8.68 18.51 10.43
N ASP A 185 -8.06 19.58 10.88
CA ASP A 185 -7.35 20.53 10.02
C ASP A 185 -6.14 19.90 9.32
N ALA A 186 -5.36 19.09 10.03
CA ALA A 186 -4.23 18.37 9.44
C ALA A 186 -4.70 17.40 8.33
N PHE A 187 -5.77 16.64 8.59
CA PHE A 187 -6.34 15.73 7.59
C PHE A 187 -7.01 16.48 6.43
N ARG A 188 -7.66 17.60 6.66
CA ARG A 188 -8.19 18.51 5.62
C ARG A 188 -7.09 19.03 4.70
N ALA A 189 -6.00 19.55 5.28
CA ALA A 189 -4.87 20.07 4.52
C ALA A 189 -4.23 19.00 3.64
N ALA A 190 -4.00 17.79 4.19
CA ALA A 190 -3.48 16.66 3.44
C ALA A 190 -4.44 16.22 2.32
N ALA A 191 -5.75 16.16 2.59
CA ALA A 191 -6.77 15.82 1.62
C ALA A 191 -6.82 16.81 0.45
N LEU A 192 -6.78 18.12 0.72
CA LEU A 192 -6.73 19.15 -0.32
C LEU A 192 -5.47 19.04 -1.17
N SER A 193 -4.32 18.78 -0.55
CA SER A 193 -3.04 18.66 -1.27
C SER A 193 -3.06 17.53 -2.31
N VAL A 194 -3.68 16.39 -2.01
CA VAL A 194 -3.79 15.29 -2.97
C VAL A 194 -4.95 15.45 -3.94
N ALA A 195 -6.05 16.09 -3.52
CA ALA A 195 -7.19 16.37 -4.39
C ALA A 195 -6.81 17.28 -5.55
N CYS A 196 -5.98 18.31 -5.30
CA CYS A 196 -5.47 19.21 -6.33
C CYS A 196 -4.75 18.48 -7.47
N LEU A 197 -4.08 17.37 -7.16
CA LEU A 197 -3.35 16.56 -8.16
C LEU A 197 -4.29 15.82 -9.13
N LEU A 198 -5.57 15.70 -8.81
CA LEU A 198 -6.58 15.12 -9.69
C LEU A 198 -6.83 15.98 -10.95
N ASN A 199 -6.47 17.26 -10.94
CA ASN A 199 -6.56 18.14 -12.11
C ASN A 199 -5.45 17.92 -13.15
N HIS A 200 -4.42 17.14 -12.81
CA HIS A 200 -3.34 16.87 -13.76
C HIS A 200 -3.86 16.17 -15.01
N ARG A 201 -3.50 16.69 -16.17
CA ARG A 201 -3.88 16.12 -17.48
C ARG A 201 -2.72 15.24 -17.97
N PHE A 202 -3.03 13.95 -18.19
CA PHE A 202 -2.06 13.02 -18.75
C PHE A 202 -2.04 13.11 -20.27
N GLU A 203 -0.84 13.08 -20.86
CA GLU A 203 -0.65 13.02 -22.31
C GLU A 203 -1.02 11.63 -22.85
N VAL A 204 -0.70 10.57 -22.09
CA VAL A 204 -1.00 9.19 -22.46
C VAL A 204 -2.47 8.87 -22.20
N GLU A 205 -3.21 8.54 -23.26
CA GLU A 205 -4.65 8.27 -23.22
C GLU A 205 -5.05 7.26 -22.16
N ARG A 206 -4.34 6.16 -22.09
CA ARG A 206 -4.59 5.07 -21.14
C ARG A 206 -4.61 5.55 -19.68
N TYR A 207 -3.71 6.45 -19.28
CA TYR A 207 -3.69 7.01 -17.93
C TYR A 207 -4.78 8.06 -17.71
N ARG A 208 -5.15 8.78 -18.77
CA ARG A 208 -6.27 9.71 -18.72
C ARG A 208 -7.58 8.99 -18.48
N GLN A 209 -7.87 7.95 -19.27
CA GLN A 209 -9.06 7.12 -19.11
C GLN A 209 -9.11 6.43 -17.74
N SER A 210 -7.98 5.88 -17.27
CA SER A 210 -7.92 5.28 -15.95
C SER A 210 -8.26 6.29 -14.83
N ARG A 211 -7.77 7.52 -14.95
CA ARG A 211 -8.10 8.60 -14.02
C ARG A 211 -9.59 8.96 -14.03
N GLU A 212 -10.23 8.96 -15.19
CA GLU A 212 -11.65 9.24 -15.34
C GLU A 212 -12.52 8.13 -14.74
N TRP A 213 -12.11 6.87 -14.88
CA TRP A 213 -12.85 5.72 -14.34
C TRP A 213 -12.55 5.42 -12.88
N ASP A 214 -11.35 5.67 -12.43
CA ASP A 214 -10.86 5.33 -11.10
C ASP A 214 -9.87 6.38 -10.57
N PRO A 215 -10.33 7.59 -10.26
CA PRO A 215 -9.48 8.55 -9.59
C PRO A 215 -9.04 7.99 -8.24
N ILE A 216 -7.74 8.10 -7.93
CA ILE A 216 -7.16 7.60 -6.69
C ILE A 216 -6.37 8.71 -6.01
N VAL A 217 -6.61 8.89 -4.73
CA VAL A 217 -5.78 9.67 -3.82
C VAL A 217 -5.53 8.87 -2.55
N GLY A 218 -4.44 9.16 -1.85
CA GLY A 218 -4.07 8.45 -0.64
C GLY A 218 -3.56 9.39 0.43
N VAL A 219 -4.41 9.76 1.37
CA VAL A 219 -3.99 10.39 2.61
C VAL A 219 -3.55 9.30 3.58
N SER A 220 -2.32 9.38 4.04
CA SER A 220 -1.67 8.45 4.94
C SER A 220 -1.22 9.15 6.22
N PHE A 221 -0.70 8.38 7.14
CA PHE A 221 -0.11 8.88 8.38
C PHE A 221 1.14 8.11 8.74
N THR A 222 1.97 8.71 9.60
CA THR A 222 3.06 8.06 10.33
C THR A 222 2.96 8.41 11.81
N GLY A 223 3.58 7.61 12.68
CA GLY A 223 3.50 7.84 14.12
C GLY A 223 2.15 7.47 14.77
N LEU A 224 1.37 6.56 14.16
CA LEU A 224 0.09 6.13 14.75
C LEU A 224 0.31 5.46 16.12
N PHE A 225 1.35 4.64 16.24
CA PHE A 225 1.68 3.99 17.50
C PHE A 225 2.01 5.01 18.59
N ASP A 226 2.82 6.02 18.24
CA ASP A 226 3.18 7.11 19.17
C ASP A 226 1.94 7.89 19.60
N PHE A 227 1.04 8.18 18.65
CA PHE A 227 -0.22 8.87 18.93
C PHE A 227 -1.10 8.08 19.90
N PHE A 228 -1.26 6.77 19.69
CA PHE A 228 -2.08 5.94 20.58
C PHE A 228 -1.45 5.76 21.97
N VAL A 229 -0.13 5.68 22.06
CA VAL A 229 0.55 5.71 23.38
C VAL A 229 0.28 7.03 24.11
N HIS A 230 0.30 8.16 23.38
CA HIS A 230 -0.01 9.46 23.96
C HIS A 230 -1.49 9.58 24.35
N ALA A 231 -2.41 9.10 23.50
CA ALA A 231 -3.85 9.17 23.71
C ALA A 231 -4.35 8.27 24.85
N PHE A 232 -3.78 7.08 24.99
CA PHE A 232 -4.32 6.03 25.87
C PHE A 232 -3.38 5.66 27.02
N GLY A 233 -2.12 6.05 26.97
CA GLY A 233 -1.14 5.81 28.01
C GLY A 233 -0.57 4.40 28.06
N SER A 234 0.08 4.08 29.20
CA SER A 234 0.80 2.83 29.39
C SER A 234 -0.09 1.58 29.42
N ASP A 235 -1.35 1.72 29.77
CA ASP A 235 -2.26 0.56 29.88
C ASP A 235 -2.60 0.03 28.49
N TRP A 236 -2.79 0.91 27.50
CA TRP A 236 -2.93 0.51 26.11
C TRP A 236 -1.65 -0.20 25.61
N LEU A 237 -0.46 0.31 25.95
CA LEU A 237 0.81 -0.31 25.56
C LEU A 237 0.95 -1.71 26.13
N ARG A 238 0.64 -1.90 27.43
CA ARG A 238 0.65 -3.23 28.07
C ARG A 238 -0.33 -4.20 27.42
N TRP A 239 -1.55 -3.72 27.12
CA TRP A 239 -2.55 -4.50 26.42
C TRP A 239 -2.07 -4.89 25.02
N TRP A 240 -1.42 -3.95 24.31
CA TRP A 240 -0.88 -4.21 22.97
C TRP A 240 0.26 -5.23 23.03
N GLU A 241 1.23 -5.10 23.95
CA GLU A 241 2.33 -6.04 24.18
C GLU A 241 1.86 -7.43 24.60
N ALA A 242 0.75 -7.54 25.31
CA ALA A 242 0.10 -8.80 25.67
C ALA A 242 -0.61 -9.50 24.48
N GLY A 243 -0.49 -8.96 23.25
CA GLY A 243 -1.09 -9.53 22.07
C GLY A 243 -2.55 -9.10 21.84
N ARG A 244 -2.94 -7.96 22.40
CA ARG A 244 -4.29 -7.38 22.22
C ARG A 244 -5.44 -8.33 22.64
N PRO A 245 -5.40 -8.89 23.87
CA PRO A 245 -6.38 -9.86 24.31
C PRO A 245 -7.81 -9.29 24.28
N ASP A 246 -8.78 -10.16 24.04
CA ASP A 246 -10.21 -9.78 23.95
C ASP A 246 -10.84 -9.68 25.34
N THR A 247 -10.48 -8.64 26.09
CA THR A 247 -11.02 -8.23 27.38
C THR A 247 -12.00 -7.06 27.19
N ASP A 248 -12.78 -6.72 28.23
CA ASP A 248 -13.65 -5.53 28.20
C ASP A 248 -12.83 -4.25 27.96
N GLU A 249 -11.71 -4.11 28.65
CA GLU A 249 -10.78 -3.01 28.44
C GLU A 249 -10.19 -3.00 27.03
N GLY A 250 -9.78 -4.17 26.53
CA GLY A 250 -9.27 -4.33 25.16
C GLY A 250 -10.29 -3.96 24.10
N ARG A 251 -11.57 -4.31 24.31
CA ARG A 251 -12.67 -3.87 23.43
C ARG A 251 -12.86 -2.36 23.46
N ALA A 252 -12.72 -1.74 24.66
CA ALA A 252 -12.79 -0.28 24.77
C ALA A 252 -11.64 0.41 24.04
N PHE A 253 -10.41 -0.10 24.09
CA PHE A 253 -9.29 0.41 23.30
C PHE A 253 -9.54 0.28 21.81
N LYS A 254 -9.97 -0.90 21.33
CA LYS A 254 -10.29 -1.11 19.90
C LYS A 254 -11.38 -0.15 19.42
N ALA A 255 -12.40 0.11 20.22
CA ALA A 255 -13.46 1.05 19.88
C ALA A 255 -12.94 2.48 19.72
N LYS A 256 -12.07 2.93 20.63
CA LYS A 256 -11.44 4.25 20.54
C LYS A 256 -10.47 4.37 19.35
N GLU A 257 -9.65 3.34 19.09
CA GLU A 257 -8.80 3.27 17.89
C GLU A 257 -9.64 3.43 16.62
N ALA A 258 -10.74 2.67 16.53
CA ALA A 258 -11.65 2.71 15.38
C ALA A 258 -12.35 4.08 15.24
N ASP A 259 -12.69 4.74 16.33
CA ASP A 259 -13.29 6.07 16.33
C ASP A 259 -12.34 7.11 15.72
N TYR A 260 -11.08 7.18 16.16
CA TYR A 260 -10.08 8.07 15.56
C TYR A 260 -9.92 7.83 14.07
N LEU A 261 -9.70 6.58 13.67
CA LEU A 261 -9.50 6.22 12.26
C LEU A 261 -10.72 6.55 11.40
N SER A 262 -11.93 6.33 11.93
CA SER A 262 -13.18 6.61 11.23
C SER A 262 -13.43 8.10 11.04
N ARG A 263 -13.19 8.90 12.07
CA ARG A 263 -13.30 10.37 12.00
C ARG A 263 -12.33 10.96 10.99
N TRP A 264 -11.05 10.56 11.05
CA TRP A 264 -10.05 11.03 10.10
C TRP A 264 -10.38 10.64 8.66
N LYS A 265 -10.81 9.39 8.43
CA LYS A 265 -11.27 8.94 7.12
C LYS A 265 -12.46 9.75 6.61
N GLN A 266 -13.42 10.07 7.48
CA GLN A 266 -14.57 10.88 7.13
C GLN A 266 -14.14 12.29 6.68
N VAL A 267 -13.30 12.96 7.45
CA VAL A 267 -12.74 14.29 7.11
C VAL A 267 -12.06 14.28 5.75
N VAL A 268 -11.23 13.25 5.49
CA VAL A 268 -10.55 13.11 4.20
C VAL A 268 -11.54 12.91 3.06
N ASN A 269 -12.50 12.00 3.21
CA ASN A 269 -13.47 11.73 2.16
C ASN A 269 -14.31 12.97 1.83
N GLU A 270 -14.87 13.63 2.84
CA GLU A 270 -15.69 14.83 2.68
C GLU A 270 -14.91 15.94 1.99
N THR A 271 -13.67 16.16 2.39
CA THR A 271 -12.81 17.20 1.81
C THR A 271 -12.48 16.92 0.34
N VAL A 272 -12.08 15.67 0.03
CA VAL A 272 -11.75 15.28 -1.35
C VAL A 272 -13.00 15.33 -2.24
N TRP A 273 -14.14 14.84 -1.75
CA TRP A 273 -15.37 14.82 -2.54
C TRP A 273 -15.94 16.22 -2.77
N ASP A 274 -15.91 17.10 -1.76
CA ASP A 274 -16.30 18.50 -1.94
C ASP A 274 -15.39 19.22 -2.98
N TYR A 275 -14.08 18.94 -2.94
CA TYR A 275 -13.17 19.44 -3.95
C TYR A 275 -13.55 18.93 -5.36
N CYS A 276 -13.78 17.64 -5.50
CA CYS A 276 -14.15 17.02 -6.78
C CYS A 276 -15.45 17.62 -7.33
N ASP A 277 -16.47 17.78 -6.49
CA ASP A 277 -17.76 18.37 -6.89
C ASP A 277 -17.62 19.80 -7.40
N ARG A 278 -16.86 20.64 -6.69
CA ARG A 278 -16.58 22.02 -7.09
C ARG A 278 -15.82 22.13 -8.41
N HIS A 279 -15.02 21.13 -8.75
CA HIS A 279 -14.19 21.12 -9.97
C HIS A 279 -14.72 20.22 -11.08
N GLY A 280 -15.90 19.63 -10.94
CA GLY A 280 -16.51 18.75 -11.93
C GLY A 280 -15.73 17.46 -12.16
N LEU A 281 -15.03 16.96 -11.12
CA LEU A 281 -14.26 15.73 -11.16
C LEU A 281 -15.06 14.57 -10.58
N ARG A 282 -14.79 13.34 -11.07
CA ARG A 282 -15.35 12.12 -10.46
C ARG A 282 -14.79 11.96 -9.05
N ARG A 283 -15.67 11.67 -8.08
CA ARG A 283 -15.26 11.40 -6.70
C ARG A 283 -14.47 10.10 -6.62
N PRO A 284 -13.26 10.10 -6.01
CA PRO A 284 -12.56 8.85 -5.68
C PRO A 284 -13.38 7.99 -4.72
N ASN A 285 -13.39 6.68 -4.95
CA ASN A 285 -13.98 5.74 -4.01
C ASN A 285 -13.00 5.31 -2.89
N ARG A 286 -11.73 5.67 -3.03
CA ARG A 286 -10.63 5.40 -2.10
C ARG A 286 -9.79 6.66 -1.94
N CYS A 287 -9.80 7.22 -0.72
CA CYS A 287 -9.11 8.49 -0.43
C CYS A 287 -8.02 8.34 0.63
N THR A 288 -7.97 7.21 1.32
CA THR A 288 -7.04 6.95 2.42
C THR A 288 -6.20 5.71 2.17
N THR A 289 -4.98 5.70 2.70
CA THR A 289 -4.07 4.57 2.62
C THR A 289 -3.14 4.54 3.82
N VAL A 290 -2.27 3.52 3.93
CA VAL A 290 -1.21 3.44 4.94
C VAL A 290 0.11 3.17 4.22
N GLN A 291 0.97 4.20 4.16
CA GLN A 291 2.31 4.07 3.60
C GLN A 291 3.27 3.42 4.60
N PRO A 292 4.34 2.77 4.12
CA PRO A 292 5.40 2.25 5.01
C PRO A 292 6.13 3.33 5.80
N ALA A 293 6.27 4.54 5.27
CA ALA A 293 6.85 5.75 5.88
C ALA A 293 8.26 5.56 6.50
N GLY A 294 9.05 4.61 6.01
CA GLY A 294 10.33 4.23 6.63
C GLY A 294 11.34 5.36 6.73
N THR A 295 11.39 6.28 5.77
CA THR A 295 12.31 7.42 5.76
C THR A 295 11.62 8.70 6.24
N LYS A 296 10.38 8.94 5.84
CA LYS A 296 9.65 10.17 6.20
C LYS A 296 9.41 10.29 7.70
N SER A 297 9.14 9.19 8.40
CA SER A 297 8.98 9.15 9.86
C SER A 297 10.17 9.73 10.62
N LEU A 298 11.39 9.68 10.02
CA LEU A 298 12.59 10.23 10.64
C LEU A 298 12.58 11.75 10.80
N LEU A 299 11.81 12.46 9.97
CA LEU A 299 11.71 13.93 10.03
C LEU A 299 11.22 14.42 11.38
N THR A 300 10.37 13.66 12.04
CA THR A 300 9.79 14.00 13.34
C THR A 300 10.13 12.99 14.44
N GLY A 301 10.97 12.00 14.13
CA GLY A 301 11.30 10.93 15.08
C GLY A 301 10.13 9.96 15.35
N ALA A 302 9.15 9.88 14.46
CA ALA A 302 7.98 9.03 14.60
C ALA A 302 8.28 7.56 14.37
N ALA A 303 7.47 6.67 14.95
CA ALA A 303 7.35 5.29 14.53
C ALA A 303 6.83 5.23 13.09
N PRO A 304 7.38 4.35 12.20
CA PRO A 304 7.06 4.37 10.78
C PRO A 304 5.62 3.87 10.51
N GLY A 305 4.82 4.68 9.81
CA GLY A 305 3.45 4.35 9.45
C GLY A 305 2.60 4.07 10.69
N TRP A 306 2.06 2.87 10.76
CA TRP A 306 1.28 2.38 11.92
C TRP A 306 2.04 1.32 12.73
N HIS A 307 3.30 1.06 12.38
CA HIS A 307 4.12 0.05 13.06
C HIS A 307 4.59 0.53 14.43
N PRO A 308 4.78 -0.39 15.41
CA PRO A 308 5.50 -0.09 16.62
C PRO A 308 6.98 0.19 16.30
N PRO A 309 7.73 0.81 17.23
CA PRO A 309 9.18 0.89 17.12
C PRO A 309 9.79 -0.52 16.99
N LYS A 310 10.85 -0.64 16.19
CA LYS A 310 11.51 -1.93 15.94
C LYS A 310 12.05 -2.58 17.22
N ALA A 311 12.55 -1.76 18.15
CA ALA A 311 13.07 -2.15 19.45
C ALA A 311 13.23 -0.91 20.33
N GLN A 312 13.35 -1.10 21.65
CA GLN A 312 13.66 -0.01 22.60
C GLN A 312 15.03 0.62 22.33
N ARG A 313 15.97 -0.16 21.85
CA ARG A 313 17.32 0.27 21.45
C ARG A 313 17.71 -0.44 20.18
N PHE A 314 18.22 0.29 19.19
CA PHE A 314 18.71 -0.29 17.94
C PHE A 314 19.85 0.55 17.36
N ILE A 315 20.69 -0.12 16.56
CA ILE A 315 21.74 0.53 15.80
C ILE A 315 21.20 0.80 14.39
N ARG A 316 21.17 2.07 14.00
CA ARG A 316 20.82 2.45 12.65
C ARG A 316 22.10 2.68 11.82
N ARG A 317 22.25 1.93 10.74
CA ARG A 317 23.30 2.16 9.75
C ARG A 317 22.75 3.09 8.66
N ILE A 318 23.38 4.23 8.48
CA ILE A 318 23.02 5.21 7.46
C ILE A 318 24.13 5.19 6.40
N THR A 319 23.74 5.05 5.13
CA THR A 319 24.68 5.10 4.01
C THR A 319 24.62 6.49 3.40
N PHE A 320 25.75 7.16 3.36
CA PHE A 320 25.96 8.43 2.66
C PHE A 320 26.74 8.17 1.37
N ARG A 321 26.56 9.04 0.38
CA ARG A 321 27.47 9.04 -0.75
C ARG A 321 28.87 9.46 -0.29
N LYS A 322 29.90 9.03 -1.02
CA LYS A 322 31.28 9.47 -0.76
C LYS A 322 31.37 11.01 -0.86
N ASN A 323 31.97 11.64 0.12
CA ASN A 323 32.11 13.11 0.26
C ASN A 323 30.77 13.85 0.52
N ASP A 324 29.77 13.21 1.10
CA ASP A 324 28.58 13.90 1.57
C ASP A 324 28.95 14.89 2.69
N PRO A 325 28.58 16.18 2.56
CA PRO A 325 29.00 17.20 3.54
C PRO A 325 28.43 16.94 4.93
N VAL A 326 27.26 16.32 5.05
CA VAL A 326 26.67 15.95 6.37
C VAL A 326 27.49 14.85 7.01
N ALA A 327 27.83 13.79 6.24
CA ALA A 327 28.66 12.71 6.76
C ALA A 327 30.09 13.14 7.12
N MET A 328 30.61 14.17 6.45
CA MET A 328 31.93 14.74 6.76
C MET A 328 31.91 15.63 8.00
N ALA A 329 30.75 16.16 8.39
CA ALA A 329 30.56 16.99 9.57
C ALA A 329 30.26 16.17 10.84
N CYS A 330 29.86 14.90 10.72
CA CYS A 330 29.62 13.96 11.82
C CYS A 330 30.89 13.18 12.20
#